data_19b9e40bd877b6c119f2e76d1ad11512
#
_entry.id   19b9e40bd877b6c119f2e76d1ad11512
#
_cell.length_a   1.000
_cell.length_b   1.000
_cell.length_c   1.000
_cell.angle_alpha   90.00
_cell.angle_beta   90.00
_cell.angle_gamma   90.00
#
_symmetry.space_group_name_H-M   'P 1'
#
loop_
_entity.id
_entity.type
_entity.pdbx_description
1 polymer ?
#
loop_
_entity_poly.entity_id
_entity_poly.type
_entity_poly.pdbx_seq_one_letter_code
_entity_poly.pdbx_strand_id
1 'polypeptide(L)'
;MRKTEFKEVLTEFNVPYSLYGDMTYHGLHIGYYTERLQTNNTISIVGHFAFDGKGYLATNKTEFRDCLSKAVKIVKEWENKEKLVKMNEDF
;
A
#
# COMPACT_ATOMS: atom_id res chain seq x y z
N MET A 1 -9.13 -8.78 7.87
CA MET A 1 -9.15 -9.03 6.41
C MET A 1 -8.50 -10.38 6.14
N ARG A 2 -9.07 -11.15 5.24
CA ARG A 2 -8.52 -12.45 4.85
C ARG A 2 -7.37 -12.28 3.86
N LYS A 3 -6.45 -13.24 3.82
CA LYS A 3 -5.30 -13.22 2.92
C LYS A 3 -5.71 -13.17 1.44
N THR A 4 -6.80 -13.84 1.07
CA THR A 4 -7.35 -13.80 -0.30
C THR A 4 -7.82 -12.40 -0.68
N GLU A 5 -8.52 -11.71 0.21
CA GLU A 5 -8.99 -10.34 0.00
C GLU A 5 -7.81 -9.37 -0.15
N PHE A 6 -6.79 -9.54 0.69
CA PHE A 6 -5.55 -8.77 0.63
C PHE A 6 -4.87 -8.90 -0.74
N LYS A 7 -4.68 -10.13 -1.21
CA LYS A 7 -4.07 -10.40 -2.51
C LYS A 7 -4.87 -9.84 -3.68
N GLU A 8 -6.20 -9.95 -3.61
CA GLU A 8 -7.10 -9.40 -4.64
C GLU A 8 -6.94 -7.89 -4.79
N VAL A 9 -6.93 -7.16 -3.68
CA VAL A 9 -6.79 -5.70 -3.70
C VAL A 9 -5.42 -5.30 -4.23
N LEU A 10 -4.35 -5.95 -3.80
CA LEU A 10 -3.00 -5.67 -4.31
C LEU A 10 -2.88 -5.93 -5.80
N THR A 11 -3.50 -7.01 -6.29
CA THR A 11 -3.51 -7.33 -7.72
C THR A 11 -4.30 -6.27 -8.50
N GLU A 12 -5.42 -5.80 -7.98
CA GLU A 12 -6.25 -4.75 -8.57
C GLU A 12 -5.45 -3.46 -8.82
N PHE A 13 -4.57 -3.10 -7.87
CA PHE A 13 -3.74 -1.90 -7.97
C PHE A 13 -2.34 -2.16 -8.56
N ASN A 14 -2.03 -3.42 -8.93
CA ASN A 14 -0.70 -3.81 -9.42
C ASN A 14 0.43 -3.49 -8.42
N VAL A 15 0.17 -3.73 -7.15
CA VAL A 15 1.14 -3.46 -6.08
C VAL A 15 1.86 -4.75 -5.69
N PRO A 16 3.18 -4.83 -5.91
CA PRO A 16 3.97 -5.97 -5.43
C PRO A 16 4.08 -5.99 -3.90
N TYR A 17 4.17 -7.18 -3.35
CA TYR A 17 4.39 -7.36 -1.91
C TYR A 17 5.38 -8.48 -1.67
N SER A 18 6.16 -8.37 -0.59
CA SER A 18 7.14 -9.39 -0.22
C SER A 18 6.54 -10.44 0.72
N LEU A 19 7.24 -11.56 0.87
CA LEU A 19 6.88 -12.59 1.86
C LEU A 19 7.04 -12.09 3.30
N TYR A 20 7.79 -11.01 3.50
CA TYR A 20 8.02 -10.40 4.80
C TYR A 20 6.97 -9.34 5.17
N GLY A 21 6.01 -9.11 4.29
CA GLY A 21 4.91 -8.20 4.56
C GLY A 21 5.07 -6.79 4.01
N ASP A 22 6.15 -6.50 3.31
CA ASP A 22 6.37 -5.17 2.75
C ASP A 22 5.61 -4.99 1.44
N MET A 23 4.95 -3.84 1.29
CA MET A 23 4.26 -3.45 0.07
C MET A 23 5.04 -2.32 -0.59
N THR A 24 5.35 -2.48 -1.87
CA THR A 24 6.06 -1.47 -2.66
C THR A 24 5.26 -1.09 -3.90
N TYR A 25 5.43 0.13 -4.36
CA TYR A 25 4.81 0.61 -5.59
C TYR A 25 5.82 1.48 -6.33
N HIS A 26 6.16 1.07 -7.56
CA HIS A 26 7.20 1.73 -8.37
C HIS A 26 8.52 1.89 -7.59
N GLY A 27 8.89 0.86 -6.81
CA GLY A 27 10.12 0.84 -6.04
C GLY A 27 10.06 1.59 -4.71
N LEU A 28 8.95 2.24 -4.38
CA LEU A 28 8.78 2.96 -3.12
C LEU A 28 8.00 2.11 -2.13
N HIS A 29 8.46 2.07 -0.88
CA HIS A 29 7.78 1.38 0.19
C HIS A 29 6.55 2.18 0.62
N ILE A 30 5.35 1.61 0.47
CA ILE A 30 4.10 2.30 0.78
C ILE A 30 3.44 1.81 2.06
N GLY A 31 3.87 0.68 2.58
CA GLY A 31 3.33 0.12 3.80
C GLY A 31 3.77 -1.31 4.02
N TYR A 32 3.20 -1.91 5.04
CA TYR A 32 3.45 -3.32 5.35
C TYR A 32 2.19 -3.95 5.93
N TYR A 33 2.15 -5.27 5.98
CA TYR A 33 1.05 -5.97 6.62
C TYR A 33 1.56 -6.87 7.73
N THR A 34 0.70 -7.13 8.72
CA THR A 34 0.96 -8.11 9.76
C THR A 34 -0.18 -9.13 9.80
N GLU A 35 0.16 -10.37 10.12
CA GLU A 35 -0.82 -11.43 10.31
C GLU A 35 -1.15 -11.55 11.79
N ARG A 36 -2.42 -11.59 12.13
CA ARG A 36 -2.89 -11.75 13.50
C ARG A 36 -3.79 -12.98 13.62
N LEU A 37 -3.50 -13.83 14.60
CA LEU A 37 -4.36 -14.96 14.90
C LEU A 37 -5.58 -14.47 15.70
N GLN A 38 -6.75 -14.80 15.19
CA GLN A 38 -8.01 -14.46 15.86
C GLN A 38 -8.40 -15.55 16.86
N THR A 39 -9.34 -15.23 17.76
CA THR A 39 -9.82 -16.15 18.81
C THR A 39 -10.47 -17.42 18.25
N ASN A 40 -10.90 -17.41 17.00
CA ASN A 40 -11.50 -18.55 16.30
C ASN A 40 -10.52 -19.30 15.40
N ASN A 41 -9.21 -19.20 15.67
CA ASN A 41 -8.13 -19.83 14.92
C ASN A 41 -8.04 -19.43 13.44
N THR A 42 -8.59 -18.29 13.07
CA THR A 42 -8.42 -17.72 11.74
C THR A 42 -7.27 -16.70 11.74
N ILE A 43 -6.63 -16.55 10.59
CA ILE A 43 -5.58 -15.54 10.41
C ILE A 43 -6.20 -14.32 9.72
N SER A 44 -6.03 -13.16 10.34
CA SER A 44 -6.46 -11.89 9.78
C SER A 44 -5.25 -11.04 9.42
N ILE A 45 -5.35 -10.32 8.33
CA ILE A 45 -4.29 -9.39 7.89
C ILE A 45 -4.68 -7.97 8.25
N VAL A 46 -3.72 -7.25 8.82
CA VAL A 46 -3.86 -5.82 9.13
C VAL A 46 -2.84 -5.07 8.29
N GLY A 47 -3.31 -4.17 7.47
CA GLY A 47 -2.46 -3.30 6.66
C GLY A 47 -2.04 -2.06 7.44
N HIS A 48 -0.75 -1.71 7.36
CA HIS A 48 -0.19 -0.53 7.99
C HIS A 48 0.32 0.40 6.90
N PHE A 49 -0.15 1.65 6.89
CA PHE A 49 0.23 2.65 5.91
C PHE A 49 0.70 3.90 6.61
N ALA A 50 1.67 4.60 6.01
CA ALA A 50 2.14 5.88 6.52
C ALA A 50 2.29 6.84 5.33
N PHE A 51 1.50 7.89 5.33
CA PHE A 51 1.60 8.97 4.34
C PHE A 51 1.06 10.26 4.98
N ASP A 52 1.46 11.39 4.42
CA ASP A 52 1.13 12.72 4.93
C ASP A 52 1.48 12.93 6.40
N GLY A 53 2.55 12.26 6.89
CA GLY A 53 2.98 12.34 8.28
C GLY A 53 2.09 11.61 9.28
N LYS A 54 1.11 10.83 8.79
CA LYS A 54 0.17 10.08 9.62
C LYS A 54 0.23 8.59 9.33
N GLY A 55 -0.03 7.78 10.37
CA GLY A 55 -0.15 6.34 10.23
C GLY A 55 -1.62 5.91 10.12
N TYR A 56 -1.89 4.95 9.27
CA TYR A 56 -3.23 4.40 9.05
C TYR A 56 -3.21 2.89 9.19
N LEU A 57 -4.27 2.35 9.80
CA LEU A 57 -4.47 0.91 9.93
C LEU A 57 -5.70 0.51 9.12
N ALA A 58 -5.55 -0.55 8.33
CA ALA A 58 -6.65 -1.11 7.54
C ALA A 58 -6.94 -2.53 8.04
N THR A 59 -8.09 -2.74 8.64
CA THR A 59 -8.51 -4.02 9.23
C THR A 59 -9.51 -4.78 8.37
N ASN A 60 -10.09 -4.13 7.37
CA ASN A 60 -11.03 -4.75 6.45
C ASN A 60 -10.71 -4.37 5.00
N LYS A 61 -11.35 -5.06 4.06
CA LYS A 61 -11.11 -4.87 2.62
C LYS A 61 -11.37 -3.44 2.15
N THR A 62 -12.44 -2.81 2.66
CA THR A 62 -12.82 -1.45 2.28
C THR A 62 -11.78 -0.43 2.75
N GLU A 63 -11.37 -0.51 4.01
CA GLU A 63 -10.32 0.37 4.56
C GLU A 63 -8.99 0.17 3.84
N PHE A 64 -8.62 -1.09 3.58
CA PHE A 64 -7.38 -1.44 2.89
C PHE A 64 -7.35 -0.86 1.48
N ARG A 65 -8.44 -1.03 0.73
CA ARG A 65 -8.56 -0.47 -0.62
C ARG A 65 -8.46 1.05 -0.61
N ASP A 66 -9.11 1.71 0.33
CA ASP A 66 -9.07 3.18 0.46
C ASP A 66 -7.65 3.68 0.76
N CYS A 67 -6.97 3.09 1.73
CA CYS A 67 -5.60 3.45 2.07
C CYS A 67 -4.63 3.18 0.92
N LEU A 68 -4.77 2.04 0.26
CA LEU A 68 -3.92 1.67 -0.87
C LEU A 68 -4.12 2.63 -2.05
N SER A 69 -5.37 2.98 -2.34
CA SER A 69 -5.70 3.96 -3.38
C SER A 69 -5.02 5.31 -3.11
N LYS A 70 -5.06 5.79 -1.88
CA LYS A 70 -4.40 7.05 -1.49
C LYS A 70 -2.89 6.96 -1.62
N ALA A 71 -2.29 5.85 -1.16
CA ALA A 71 -0.85 5.64 -1.26
C ALA A 71 -0.36 5.61 -2.71
N VAL A 72 -1.07 4.88 -3.57
CA VAL A 72 -0.76 4.79 -5.01
C VAL A 72 -0.87 6.16 -5.67
N LYS A 73 -1.88 6.94 -5.33
CA LYS A 73 -2.07 8.29 -5.85
C LYS A 73 -0.91 9.21 -5.49
N ILE A 74 -0.46 9.15 -4.24
CA ILE A 74 0.67 9.95 -3.76
C ILE A 74 1.95 9.61 -4.52
N VAL A 75 2.23 8.33 -4.74
CA VAL A 75 3.41 7.89 -5.50
C VAL A 75 3.35 8.40 -6.94
N LYS A 76 2.18 8.30 -7.58
CA LYS A 76 1.99 8.82 -8.95
C LYS A 76 2.20 10.33 -9.03
N GLU A 77 1.74 11.08 -8.04
CA GLU A 77 1.97 12.53 -7.98
C GLU A 77 3.44 12.87 -7.84
N TRP A 78 4.19 12.11 -7.03
CA TRP A 78 5.63 12.29 -6.86
C TRP A 78 6.38 12.01 -8.16
N GLU A 79 6.03 10.95 -8.88
CA GLU A 79 6.63 10.64 -10.18
C GLU A 79 6.41 11.75 -11.21
N ASN A 80 5.21 12.29 -11.25
CA ASN A 80 4.89 13.41 -12.13
C ASN A 80 5.73 14.66 -11.80
N LYS A 81 5.91 14.96 -10.51
CA LYS A 81 6.76 16.07 -10.09
C LYS A 81 8.21 15.87 -10.48
N GLU A 82 8.76 14.66 -10.33
CA GLU A 82 10.12 14.33 -10.75
C GLU A 82 10.30 14.48 -12.25
N LYS A 83 9.35 14.04 -13.06
CA LYS A 83 9.37 14.20 -14.50
C LYS A 83 9.35 15.67 -14.93
N LEU A 84 8.53 16.48 -14.27
CA LEU A 84 8.46 17.92 -14.54
C LEU A 84 9.76 18.64 -14.18
N VAL A 85 10.37 18.27 -13.05
CA VAL A 85 11.66 18.82 -12.61
C VAL A 85 12.76 18.46 -13.60
N LYS A 86 12.82 17.21 -14.06
CA LYS A 86 13.80 16.76 -15.06
C LYS A 86 13.65 17.49 -16.39
N MET A 87 12.41 17.69 -16.84
CA MET A 87 12.15 18.47 -18.05
C MET A 87 12.62 19.91 -17.95
N ASN A 88 12.47 20.52 -16.77
CA ASN A 88 12.92 21.89 -16.52
C ASN A 88 14.44 22.00 -16.42
N GLU A 89 15.12 20.96 -15.95
CA GLU A 89 16.59 20.93 -15.86
C GLU A 89 17.27 20.75 -17.21
N ASP A 90 16.62 20.11 -18.16
CA ASP A 90 17.15 19.90 -19.52
C ASP A 90 17.01 21.14 -20.41
N PHE A 91 16.41 22.17 -19.90
CA PHE A 91 16.28 23.46 -20.55
C PHE A 91 17.09 24.56 -19.83
#